data_d1f37a3b281e7e335fb008b0e6192ebf
#
_entry.id   d1f37a3b281e7e335fb008b0e6192ebf
#
_cell.length_a   1.000
_cell.length_b   1.000
_cell.length_c   1.000
_cell.angle_alpha   90.00
_cell.angle_beta   90.00
_cell.angle_gamma   90.00
#
_symmetry.space_group_name_H-M   'P 1'
#
loop_
_entity.id
_entity.type
_entity.pdbx_description
1 polymer ?
#
loop_
_entity_poly.entity_id
_entity_poly.type
_entity_poly.pdbx_seq_one_letter_code
_entity_poly.pdbx_strand_id
1 'polypeptide(L)'
;MTTQQELDFNFNEDQMRLKIRALEQTLEKIHLGGGKTRIEKQHESGKLTARERIDQLLDHGTERIELGAIAGHDMYSEHGGCPAGGVVIVIGYVSGRQCIVVANDATVKAGAWFPITGKKNLRAQEIAMENKLPIIYLVDSAGVYLPMQEEIFADKEHFGRIFRNNAKMSAMGITQIAAVMGNCVAGGAYLPIMSD
;
A
#
# COMPACT_ATOMS: atom_id res chain seq x y z
N MET A 1 5.98 -23.92 -38.11
CA MET A 1 5.89 -24.70 -36.85
C MET A 1 5.43 -26.10 -37.20
N THR A 2 5.89 -27.12 -36.50
CA THR A 2 5.30 -28.48 -36.61
C THR A 2 3.96 -28.49 -35.89
N THR A 3 3.05 -29.40 -36.30
CA THR A 3 1.72 -29.54 -35.64
C THR A 3 1.83 -29.74 -34.12
N GLN A 4 2.87 -30.40 -33.63
CA GLN A 4 3.13 -30.57 -32.20
C GLN A 4 3.50 -29.22 -31.52
N GLN A 5 4.32 -28.42 -32.17
CA GLN A 5 4.69 -27.08 -31.64
C GLN A 5 3.48 -26.15 -31.53
N GLU A 6 2.53 -26.22 -32.44
CA GLU A 6 1.27 -25.45 -32.38
C GLU A 6 0.38 -25.93 -31.25
N LEU A 7 0.27 -27.24 -31.04
CA LEU A 7 -0.47 -27.81 -29.90
C LEU A 7 0.12 -27.36 -28.55
N ASP A 8 1.43 -27.47 -28.40
CA ASP A 8 2.14 -27.07 -27.19
C ASP A 8 2.01 -25.57 -26.93
N PHE A 9 2.07 -24.75 -27.98
CA PHE A 9 1.85 -23.31 -27.89
C PHE A 9 0.43 -22.98 -27.39
N ASN A 10 -0.59 -23.56 -28.01
CA ASN A 10 -1.99 -23.34 -27.63
C ASN A 10 -2.26 -23.80 -26.21
N PHE A 11 -1.73 -24.96 -25.79
CA PHE A 11 -1.83 -25.44 -24.43
C PHE A 11 -1.20 -24.47 -23.41
N ASN A 12 0.01 -23.97 -23.70
CA ASN A 12 0.69 -23.00 -22.83
C ASN A 12 -0.04 -21.68 -22.78
N GLU A 13 -0.59 -21.20 -23.90
CA GLU A 13 -1.41 -19.98 -23.95
C GLU A 13 -2.66 -20.13 -23.06
N ASP A 14 -3.40 -21.23 -23.18
CA ASP A 14 -4.58 -21.49 -22.38
C ASP A 14 -4.25 -21.55 -20.88
N GLN A 15 -3.17 -22.26 -20.51
CA GLN A 15 -2.70 -22.31 -19.12
C GLN A 15 -2.34 -20.91 -18.59
N MET A 16 -1.67 -20.07 -19.39
CA MET A 16 -1.33 -18.72 -18.99
C MET A 16 -2.59 -17.85 -18.82
N ARG A 17 -3.55 -17.94 -19.73
CA ARG A 17 -4.85 -17.23 -19.64
C ARG A 17 -5.61 -17.59 -18.37
N LEU A 18 -5.61 -18.87 -17.98
CA LEU A 18 -6.23 -19.32 -16.72
C LEU A 18 -5.54 -18.71 -15.49
N LYS A 19 -4.21 -18.69 -15.46
CA LYS A 19 -3.44 -18.08 -14.37
C LYS A 19 -3.67 -16.56 -14.26
N ILE A 20 -3.70 -15.86 -15.41
CA ILE A 20 -3.99 -14.42 -15.45
C ILE A 20 -5.38 -14.14 -14.89
N ARG A 21 -6.41 -14.87 -15.31
CA ARG A 21 -7.78 -14.73 -14.78
C ARG A 21 -7.85 -14.97 -13.27
N ALA A 22 -7.15 -16.00 -12.78
CA ALA A 22 -7.10 -16.26 -11.33
C ALA A 22 -6.44 -15.11 -10.56
N LEU A 23 -5.37 -14.52 -11.11
CA LEU A 23 -4.73 -13.34 -10.54
C LEU A 23 -5.65 -12.11 -10.54
N GLU A 24 -6.32 -11.84 -11.66
CA GLU A 24 -7.27 -10.74 -11.80
C GLU A 24 -8.42 -10.85 -10.77
N GLN A 25 -9.02 -12.02 -10.62
CA GLN A 25 -10.04 -12.28 -9.61
C GLN A 25 -9.54 -12.09 -8.18
N THR A 26 -8.29 -12.43 -7.93
CA THR A 26 -7.64 -12.20 -6.62
C THR A 26 -7.46 -10.70 -6.38
N LEU A 27 -6.96 -9.95 -7.37
CA LEU A 27 -6.79 -8.51 -7.29
C LEU A 27 -8.12 -7.78 -7.10
N GLU A 28 -9.18 -8.17 -7.79
CA GLU A 28 -10.52 -7.62 -7.59
C GLU A 28 -11.01 -7.74 -6.13
N LYS A 29 -10.77 -8.91 -5.51
CA LYS A 29 -11.09 -9.12 -4.09
C LYS A 29 -10.24 -8.24 -3.17
N ILE A 30 -8.95 -8.15 -3.43
CA ILE A 30 -8.01 -7.32 -2.66
C ILE A 30 -8.37 -5.83 -2.78
N HIS A 31 -8.79 -5.38 -3.95
CA HIS A 31 -9.18 -3.99 -4.20
C HIS A 31 -10.41 -3.56 -3.39
N LEU A 32 -11.23 -4.49 -2.92
CA LEU A 32 -12.33 -4.20 -1.99
C LEU A 32 -11.84 -3.88 -0.55
N GLY A 33 -10.54 -4.02 -0.27
CA GLY A 33 -9.99 -3.73 1.06
C GLY A 33 -10.72 -4.48 2.16
N GLY A 34 -11.30 -3.75 3.12
CA GLY A 34 -12.11 -4.31 4.21
C GLY A 34 -13.52 -4.76 3.81
N GLY A 35 -13.87 -4.70 2.50
CA GLY A 35 -15.15 -5.13 1.95
C GLY A 35 -16.15 -3.99 1.76
N LYS A 36 -17.19 -4.26 0.95
CA LYS A 36 -18.19 -3.27 0.51
C LYS A 36 -18.82 -2.49 1.66
N THR A 37 -19.26 -3.17 2.72
CA THR A 37 -19.89 -2.51 3.88
C THR A 37 -18.98 -1.50 4.56
N ARG A 38 -17.66 -1.73 4.58
CA ARG A 38 -16.69 -0.79 5.16
C ARG A 38 -16.40 0.37 4.23
N ILE A 39 -16.41 0.14 2.93
CA ILE A 39 -16.33 1.19 1.90
C ILE A 39 -17.54 2.12 2.03
N GLU A 40 -18.76 1.56 2.09
CA GLU A 40 -19.99 2.32 2.28
C GLU A 40 -19.94 3.21 3.54
N LYS A 41 -19.48 2.67 4.68
CA LYS A 41 -19.28 3.45 5.92
C LYS A 41 -18.27 4.59 5.77
N GLN A 42 -17.20 4.42 4.97
CA GLN A 42 -16.27 5.50 4.66
C GLN A 42 -17.01 6.62 3.89
N HIS A 43 -17.76 6.26 2.85
CA HIS A 43 -18.52 7.22 2.07
C HIS A 43 -19.62 7.92 2.88
N GLU A 44 -20.36 7.20 3.72
CA GLU A 44 -21.35 7.78 4.64
C GLU A 44 -20.74 8.81 5.60
N SER A 45 -19.48 8.62 5.99
CA SER A 45 -18.74 9.59 6.81
C SER A 45 -18.10 10.72 6.02
N GLY A 46 -18.39 10.83 4.71
CA GLY A 46 -17.84 11.84 3.81
C GLY A 46 -16.37 11.61 3.44
N LYS A 47 -15.84 10.41 3.65
CA LYS A 47 -14.44 10.08 3.36
C LYS A 47 -14.33 9.18 2.13
N LEU A 48 -13.24 9.36 1.40
CA LEU A 48 -12.82 8.47 0.32
C LEU A 48 -12.01 7.30 0.86
N THR A 49 -12.03 6.18 0.13
CA THR A 49 -11.11 5.06 0.35
C THR A 49 -9.67 5.43 -0.02
N ALA A 50 -8.69 4.62 0.39
CA ALA A 50 -7.29 4.85 0.05
C ALA A 50 -7.07 4.91 -1.47
N ARG A 51 -7.71 4.02 -2.24
CA ARG A 51 -7.59 3.99 -3.70
C ARG A 51 -8.20 5.22 -4.37
N GLU A 52 -9.38 5.63 -3.95
CA GLU A 52 -10.03 6.83 -4.46
C GLU A 52 -9.23 8.10 -4.16
N ARG A 53 -8.60 8.19 -2.97
CA ARG A 53 -7.69 9.30 -2.62
C ARG A 53 -6.47 9.35 -3.55
N ILE A 54 -5.88 8.18 -3.84
CA ILE A 54 -4.76 8.06 -4.77
C ILE A 54 -5.20 8.46 -6.18
N ASP A 55 -6.35 7.97 -6.63
CA ASP A 55 -6.90 8.28 -7.96
C ASP A 55 -7.16 9.78 -8.16
N GLN A 56 -7.58 10.49 -7.10
CA GLN A 56 -7.76 11.95 -7.13
C GLN A 56 -6.45 12.74 -7.04
N LEU A 57 -5.41 12.17 -6.42
CA LEU A 57 -4.12 12.84 -6.25
C LEU A 57 -3.24 12.73 -7.49
N LEU A 58 -3.29 11.60 -8.18
CA LEU A 58 -2.44 11.35 -9.34
C LEU A 58 -2.92 12.11 -10.57
N ASP A 59 -1.98 12.52 -11.38
CA ASP A 59 -2.24 13.17 -12.67
C ASP A 59 -3.00 12.21 -13.60
N HIS A 60 -4.12 12.69 -14.17
CA HIS A 60 -4.95 11.88 -15.04
C HIS A 60 -4.20 11.46 -16.30
N GLY A 61 -4.40 10.22 -16.73
CA GLY A 61 -3.83 9.66 -17.97
C GLY A 61 -2.34 9.33 -17.88
N THR A 62 -1.74 9.41 -16.70
CA THR A 62 -0.36 8.99 -16.49
C THR A 62 -0.25 7.53 -16.05
N GLU A 63 0.88 6.91 -16.36
CA GLU A 63 1.16 5.54 -15.90
C GLU A 63 1.40 5.51 -14.38
N ARG A 64 0.97 4.40 -13.78
CA ARG A 64 1.20 4.14 -12.35
C ARG A 64 1.53 2.68 -12.10
N ILE A 65 2.28 2.42 -11.04
CA ILE A 65 2.65 1.08 -10.59
C ILE A 65 2.23 0.94 -9.12
N GLU A 66 1.36 -0.02 -8.81
CA GLU A 66 1.04 -0.38 -7.42
C GLU A 66 2.09 -1.36 -6.89
N LEU A 67 2.72 -1.01 -5.78
CA LEU A 67 3.73 -1.85 -5.11
C LEU A 67 3.07 -2.84 -4.17
N GLY A 68 3.32 -4.14 -4.39
CA GLY A 68 2.86 -5.21 -3.52
C GLY A 68 1.33 -5.25 -3.36
N ALA A 69 0.59 -5.18 -4.48
CA ALA A 69 -0.88 -5.23 -4.47
C ALA A 69 -1.43 -6.48 -3.76
N ILE A 70 -0.77 -7.62 -3.91
CA ILE A 70 -1.14 -8.91 -3.29
C ILE A 70 -0.52 -9.14 -1.90
N ALA A 71 0.20 -8.16 -1.35
CA ALA A 71 0.79 -8.30 -0.02
C ALA A 71 -0.31 -8.53 1.05
N GLY A 72 -0.07 -9.46 1.97
CA GLY A 72 -1.05 -9.82 3.00
C GLY A 72 -2.18 -10.72 2.51
N HIS A 73 -2.20 -11.12 1.24
CA HIS A 73 -3.17 -12.09 0.72
C HIS A 73 -2.98 -13.43 1.43
N ASP A 74 -4.09 -14.04 1.86
CA ASP A 74 -4.15 -15.26 2.66
C ASP A 74 -3.34 -15.24 3.98
N MET A 75 -2.90 -14.04 4.42
CA MET A 75 -2.25 -13.84 5.71
C MET A 75 -3.25 -13.29 6.74
N TYR A 76 -3.00 -13.60 8.02
CA TYR A 76 -3.76 -13.05 9.15
C TYR A 76 -5.27 -13.37 9.11
N SER A 77 -5.64 -14.56 8.64
CA SER A 77 -7.05 -15.01 8.56
C SER A 77 -7.74 -15.01 9.92
N GLU A 78 -7.03 -15.39 10.99
CA GLU A 78 -7.47 -15.37 12.40
C GLU A 78 -7.77 -13.95 12.90
N HIS A 79 -7.20 -12.94 12.28
CA HIS A 79 -7.44 -11.52 12.54
C HIS A 79 -8.39 -10.87 11.53
N GLY A 80 -8.97 -11.67 10.61
CA GLY A 80 -9.88 -11.19 9.57
C GLY A 80 -9.19 -10.62 8.33
N GLY A 81 -7.92 -10.99 8.14
CA GLY A 81 -7.14 -10.66 6.94
C GLY A 81 -6.55 -9.25 6.91
N CYS A 82 -5.61 -9.04 6.01
CA CYS A 82 -4.94 -7.76 5.78
C CYS A 82 -4.68 -7.55 4.27
N PRO A 83 -5.74 -7.39 3.45
CA PRO A 83 -5.61 -7.22 2.00
C PRO A 83 -4.74 -6.01 1.67
N ALA A 84 -3.92 -6.14 0.63
CA ALA A 84 -2.90 -5.16 0.23
C ALA A 84 -1.95 -4.75 1.37
N GLY A 85 -1.88 -5.55 2.46
CA GLY A 85 -1.11 -5.20 3.66
C GLY A 85 -1.66 -4.00 4.43
N GLY A 86 -2.96 -3.67 4.30
CA GLY A 86 -3.61 -2.54 4.97
C GLY A 86 -3.12 -1.16 4.52
N VAL A 87 -2.32 -1.11 3.45
CA VAL A 87 -1.77 0.13 2.88
C VAL A 87 -1.63 -0.01 1.36
N VAL A 88 -2.11 0.96 0.62
CA VAL A 88 -1.95 1.05 -0.83
C VAL A 88 -0.76 1.95 -1.13
N ILE A 89 0.20 1.43 -1.90
CA ILE A 89 1.41 2.16 -2.27
C ILE A 89 1.53 2.20 -3.79
N VAL A 90 1.67 3.40 -4.33
CA VAL A 90 1.72 3.61 -5.78
C VAL A 90 2.89 4.52 -6.14
N ILE A 91 3.61 4.18 -7.20
CA ILE A 91 4.50 5.10 -7.90
C ILE A 91 3.69 5.69 -9.04
N GLY A 92 3.59 7.02 -9.11
CA GLY A 92 2.83 7.72 -10.13
C GLY A 92 3.24 9.18 -10.21
N TYR A 93 2.52 9.97 -10.98
CA TYR A 93 2.81 11.39 -11.18
C TYR A 93 1.84 12.26 -10.40
N VAL A 94 2.36 13.27 -9.71
CA VAL A 94 1.59 14.30 -9.00
C VAL A 94 2.13 15.66 -9.45
N SER A 95 1.30 16.45 -10.10
CA SER A 95 1.68 17.76 -10.68
C SER A 95 2.92 17.68 -11.57
N GLY A 96 2.97 16.65 -12.44
CA GLY A 96 4.05 16.42 -13.40
C GLY A 96 5.33 15.84 -12.80
N ARG A 97 5.35 15.54 -11.48
CA ARG A 97 6.53 14.96 -10.80
C ARG A 97 6.25 13.54 -10.35
N GLN A 98 7.15 12.62 -10.67
CA GLN A 98 7.05 11.25 -10.20
C GLN A 98 7.25 11.19 -8.68
N CYS A 99 6.31 10.57 -7.99
CA CYS A 99 6.27 10.45 -6.54
C CYS A 99 5.89 9.03 -6.11
N ILE A 100 6.21 8.68 -4.87
CA ILE A 100 5.62 7.53 -4.20
C ILE A 100 4.46 8.03 -3.33
N VAL A 101 3.28 7.47 -3.51
CA VAL A 101 2.11 7.76 -2.67
C VAL A 101 1.83 6.55 -1.80
N VAL A 102 1.73 6.78 -0.50
CA VAL A 102 1.47 5.76 0.54
C VAL A 102 0.17 6.11 1.25
N ALA A 103 -0.87 5.32 1.07
CA ALA A 103 -2.19 5.58 1.65
C ALA A 103 -2.63 4.45 2.57
N ASN A 104 -2.87 4.74 3.85
CA ASN A 104 -3.47 3.77 4.76
C ASN A 104 -4.90 3.42 4.31
N ASP A 105 -5.23 2.13 4.29
CA ASP A 105 -6.59 1.70 3.99
C ASP A 105 -7.41 1.61 5.28
N ALA A 106 -8.15 2.66 5.57
CA ALA A 106 -9.01 2.74 6.77
C ALA A 106 -10.13 1.71 6.76
N THR A 107 -10.46 1.09 5.62
CA THR A 107 -11.43 0.00 5.54
C THR A 107 -10.87 -1.30 6.13
N VAL A 108 -9.53 -1.44 6.18
CA VAL A 108 -8.82 -2.60 6.76
C VAL A 108 -8.42 -2.27 8.19
N LYS A 109 -9.17 -2.78 9.17
CA LYS A 109 -8.91 -2.59 10.62
C LYS A 109 -8.64 -1.12 10.99
N ALA A 110 -9.41 -0.17 10.43
CA ALA A 110 -9.24 1.27 10.64
C ALA A 110 -7.82 1.77 10.31
N GLY A 111 -7.17 1.20 9.31
CA GLY A 111 -5.80 1.55 8.91
C GLY A 111 -4.73 1.11 9.90
N ALA A 112 -5.01 0.11 10.74
CA ALA A 112 -4.03 -0.42 11.70
C ALA A 112 -2.87 -1.10 10.99
N TRP A 113 -1.68 -0.98 11.58
CA TRP A 113 -0.45 -1.54 11.04
C TRP A 113 -0.26 -2.98 11.50
N PHE A 114 -0.23 -3.87 10.55
CA PHE A 114 0.24 -5.26 10.69
C PHE A 114 1.75 -5.34 10.39
N PRO A 115 2.43 -6.45 10.72
CA PRO A 115 3.84 -6.62 10.34
C PRO A 115 4.09 -6.40 8.84
N ILE A 116 3.18 -6.89 7.97
CA ILE A 116 3.27 -6.70 6.52
C ILE A 116 3.12 -5.23 6.10
N THR A 117 2.32 -4.44 6.83
CA THR A 117 2.17 -3.01 6.58
C THR A 117 3.51 -2.28 6.77
N GLY A 118 4.22 -2.61 7.83
CA GLY A 118 5.57 -2.09 8.11
C GLY A 118 6.55 -2.44 6.99
N LYS A 119 6.58 -3.70 6.57
CA LYS A 119 7.45 -4.17 5.47
C LYS A 119 7.19 -3.44 4.15
N LYS A 120 5.92 -3.22 3.81
CA LYS A 120 5.57 -2.44 2.60
C LYS A 120 6.04 -0.99 2.69
N ASN A 121 5.84 -0.33 3.83
CA ASN A 121 6.31 1.04 4.03
C ASN A 121 7.83 1.14 3.94
N LEU A 122 8.57 0.21 4.54
CA LEU A 122 10.03 0.14 4.43
C LEU A 122 10.47 0.03 2.97
N ARG A 123 9.82 -0.86 2.20
CA ARG A 123 10.14 -0.99 0.77
C ARG A 123 9.86 0.28 -0.03
N ALA A 124 8.76 0.97 0.27
CA ALA A 124 8.47 2.28 -0.35
C ALA A 124 9.55 3.31 -0.04
N GLN A 125 10.00 3.41 1.22
CA GLN A 125 11.06 4.31 1.62
C GLN A 125 12.41 3.95 0.97
N GLU A 126 12.74 2.66 0.84
CA GLU A 126 13.93 2.20 0.13
C GLU A 126 13.91 2.64 -1.33
N ILE A 127 12.80 2.41 -2.04
CA ILE A 127 12.62 2.83 -3.44
C ILE A 127 12.72 4.36 -3.55
N ALA A 128 12.13 5.11 -2.61
CA ALA A 128 12.24 6.56 -2.58
C ALA A 128 13.70 7.01 -2.48
N MET A 129 14.48 6.39 -1.58
CA MET A 129 15.91 6.72 -1.38
C MET A 129 16.77 6.32 -2.58
N GLU A 130 16.54 5.13 -3.15
CA GLU A 130 17.30 4.62 -4.29
C GLU A 130 17.09 5.47 -5.54
N ASN A 131 15.88 5.96 -5.75
CA ASN A 131 15.48 6.71 -6.96
C ASN A 131 15.35 8.23 -6.72
N LYS A 132 15.58 8.72 -5.48
CA LYS A 132 15.42 10.12 -5.08
C LYS A 132 14.00 10.65 -5.38
N LEU A 133 12.99 9.82 -5.18
CA LEU A 133 11.60 10.19 -5.39
C LEU A 133 11.01 10.84 -4.14
N PRO A 134 10.26 11.94 -4.27
CA PRO A 134 9.41 12.44 -3.20
C PRO A 134 8.43 11.37 -2.74
N ILE A 135 8.09 11.38 -1.45
CA ILE A 135 7.09 10.48 -0.90
C ILE A 135 5.93 11.27 -0.29
N ILE A 136 4.71 10.84 -0.54
CA ILE A 136 3.48 11.46 -0.05
C ILE A 136 2.73 10.43 0.78
N TYR A 137 2.51 10.74 2.06
CA TYR A 137 1.75 9.90 2.99
C TYR A 137 0.33 10.43 3.14
N LEU A 138 -0.68 9.63 2.80
CA LEU A 138 -2.09 9.89 3.06
C LEU A 138 -2.49 9.09 4.30
N VAL A 139 -2.40 9.72 5.46
CA VAL A 139 -2.48 9.04 6.76
C VAL A 139 -3.93 8.94 7.23
N ASP A 140 -4.42 7.72 7.41
CA ASP A 140 -5.69 7.41 8.07
C ASP A 140 -5.51 6.08 8.83
N SER A 141 -4.91 6.17 10.04
CA SER A 141 -4.39 5.01 10.77
C SER A 141 -4.73 5.04 12.24
N ALA A 142 -5.25 3.93 12.74
CA ALA A 142 -5.44 3.67 14.17
C ALA A 142 -4.14 3.31 14.92
N GLY A 143 -2.99 3.37 14.27
CA GLY A 143 -1.70 2.96 14.85
C GLY A 143 -1.39 1.49 14.66
N VAL A 144 -0.61 0.91 15.55
CA VAL A 144 -0.25 -0.52 15.51
C VAL A 144 -1.46 -1.41 15.78
N TYR A 145 -1.58 -2.53 15.06
CA TYR A 145 -2.56 -3.54 15.38
C TYR A 145 -2.19 -4.22 16.69
N LEU A 146 -2.87 -3.85 17.78
CA LEU A 146 -2.49 -4.19 19.16
C LEU A 146 -2.24 -5.69 19.42
N PRO A 147 -3.03 -6.64 18.85
CA PRO A 147 -2.75 -8.06 19.04
C PRO A 147 -1.39 -8.53 18.53
N MET A 148 -0.73 -7.75 17.66
CA MET A 148 0.58 -8.07 17.06
C MET A 148 1.63 -6.97 17.33
N GLN A 149 1.43 -6.15 18.36
CA GLN A 149 2.31 -5.02 18.65
C GLN A 149 3.74 -5.43 18.98
N GLU A 150 3.95 -6.58 19.57
CA GLU A 150 5.26 -7.12 19.92
C GLU A 150 6.12 -7.46 18.70
N GLU A 151 5.48 -7.76 17.56
CA GLU A 151 6.16 -8.04 16.31
C GLU A 151 6.57 -6.77 15.54
N ILE A 152 6.07 -5.60 15.93
CA ILE A 152 6.21 -4.36 15.18
C ILE A 152 6.91 -3.28 15.99
N PHE A 153 6.50 -3.06 17.24
CA PHE A 153 6.79 -1.83 17.97
C PHE A 153 8.24 -1.74 18.45
N ALA A 154 8.80 -2.82 18.96
CA ALA A 154 10.15 -2.85 19.49
C ALA A 154 11.22 -3.26 18.46
N ASP A 155 10.82 -3.59 17.24
CA ASP A 155 11.70 -4.12 16.20
C ASP A 155 12.39 -2.99 15.42
N LYS A 156 13.72 -3.03 15.38
CA LYS A 156 14.52 -2.11 14.58
C LYS A 156 14.23 -2.19 13.07
N GLU A 157 13.74 -3.33 12.59
CA GLU A 157 13.43 -3.59 11.17
C GLU A 157 12.01 -3.19 10.77
N HIS A 158 11.18 -2.73 11.72
CA HIS A 158 9.84 -2.19 11.49
C HIS A 158 9.79 -0.68 11.76
N PHE A 159 9.13 -0.26 12.82
CA PHE A 159 8.99 1.16 13.12
C PHE A 159 10.32 1.87 13.37
N GLY A 160 11.26 1.24 14.05
CA GLY A 160 12.58 1.83 14.28
C GLY A 160 13.29 2.18 12.96
N ARG A 161 13.22 1.31 11.97
CA ARG A 161 13.79 1.57 10.65
C ARG A 161 12.99 2.62 9.86
N ILE A 162 11.65 2.61 9.96
CA ILE A 162 10.80 3.63 9.31
C ILE A 162 11.18 5.02 9.80
N PHE A 163 11.28 5.21 11.12
CA PHE A 163 11.67 6.51 11.71
C PHE A 163 13.07 6.94 11.29
N ARG A 164 14.03 5.99 11.33
CA ARG A 164 15.39 6.26 10.84
C ARG A 164 15.39 6.63 9.35
N ASN A 165 14.60 5.97 8.54
CA ASN A 165 14.50 6.26 7.11
C ASN A 165 13.90 7.64 6.85
N ASN A 166 12.87 8.08 7.60
CA ASN A 166 12.35 9.44 7.51
C ASN A 166 13.46 10.46 7.73
N ALA A 167 14.21 10.34 8.83
CA ALA A 167 15.34 11.24 9.12
C ALA A 167 16.43 11.17 8.04
N LYS A 168 16.71 9.96 7.51
CA LYS A 168 17.69 9.77 6.44
C LYS A 168 17.24 10.40 5.13
N MET A 169 15.98 10.26 4.75
CA MET A 169 15.42 10.88 3.55
C MET A 169 15.48 12.41 3.65
N SER A 170 15.13 12.99 4.80
CA SER A 170 15.31 14.42 5.06
C SER A 170 16.77 14.87 4.88
N ALA A 171 17.72 14.15 5.46
CA ALA A 171 19.15 14.42 5.29
C ALA A 171 19.62 14.27 3.82
N MET A 172 18.98 13.46 3.02
CA MET A 172 19.24 13.30 1.58
C MET A 172 18.53 14.36 0.71
N GLY A 173 17.74 15.25 1.28
CA GLY A 173 16.93 16.24 0.56
C GLY A 173 15.77 15.62 -0.23
N ILE A 174 15.29 14.46 0.18
CA ILE A 174 14.12 13.81 -0.40
C ILE A 174 12.87 14.37 0.31
N THR A 175 12.04 15.06 -0.43
CA THR A 175 10.81 15.69 0.09
C THR A 175 9.83 14.63 0.59
N GLN A 176 9.32 14.83 1.79
CA GLN A 176 8.31 14.00 2.43
C GLN A 176 7.10 14.86 2.77
N ILE A 177 5.97 14.55 2.18
CA ILE A 177 4.71 15.27 2.43
C ILE A 177 3.76 14.33 3.14
N ALA A 178 3.06 14.81 4.15
CA ALA A 178 2.01 14.04 4.81
C ALA A 178 0.70 14.82 4.88
N ALA A 179 -0.39 14.15 4.51
CA ALA A 179 -1.74 14.65 4.67
C ALA A 179 -2.50 13.73 5.64
N VAL A 180 -3.00 14.30 6.74
CA VAL A 180 -3.81 13.55 7.70
C VAL A 180 -5.25 13.54 7.20
N MET A 181 -5.69 12.38 6.72
CA MET A 181 -6.98 12.18 6.05
C MET A 181 -8.05 11.59 6.98
N GLY A 182 -7.66 11.24 8.20
CA GLY A 182 -8.54 10.64 9.19
C GLY A 182 -7.85 10.40 10.51
N ASN A 183 -7.98 9.22 11.07
CA ASN A 183 -7.29 8.87 12.31
C ASN A 183 -5.77 8.93 12.11
N CYS A 184 -5.08 9.45 13.12
CA CYS A 184 -3.63 9.58 13.10
C CYS A 184 -3.11 9.31 14.51
N VAL A 185 -3.00 8.03 14.86
CA VAL A 185 -2.82 7.58 16.25
C VAL A 185 -1.47 6.88 16.42
N ALA A 186 -0.83 7.13 17.56
CA ALA A 186 0.40 6.47 18.03
C ALA A 186 1.49 6.41 16.94
N GLY A 187 1.97 5.20 16.58
CA GLY A 187 3.00 5.02 15.55
C GLY A 187 2.63 5.60 14.17
N GLY A 188 1.34 5.64 13.82
CA GLY A 188 0.87 6.27 12.58
C GLY A 188 1.09 7.78 12.54
N ALA A 189 1.18 8.46 13.70
CA ALA A 189 1.42 9.89 13.79
C ALA A 189 2.89 10.29 13.52
N TYR A 190 3.80 9.35 13.56
CA TYR A 190 5.21 9.63 13.29
C TYR A 190 5.46 10.05 11.83
N LEU A 191 4.73 9.47 10.88
CA LEU A 191 4.90 9.83 9.48
C LEU A 191 4.64 11.33 9.23
N PRO A 192 3.49 11.91 9.68
CA PRO A 192 3.28 13.35 9.56
C PRO A 192 4.29 14.21 10.32
N ILE A 193 4.65 13.82 11.54
CA ILE A 193 5.56 14.63 12.37
C ILE A 193 6.99 14.65 11.80
N MET A 194 7.40 13.58 11.14
CA MET A 194 8.74 13.45 10.55
C MET A 194 8.80 13.91 9.09
N SER A 195 7.68 14.35 8.51
CA SER A 195 7.60 14.94 7.17
C SER A 195 7.96 16.43 7.18
N ASP A 196 8.27 16.98 5.99
CA ASP A 196 8.70 18.38 5.78
C ASP A 196 7.59 19.40 5.98
#